data_51c2509929293d206d41bfa13e264ca4
#
_entry.id   51c2509929293d206d41bfa13e264ca4
#
_cell.length_a   1.000
_cell.length_b   1.000
_cell.length_c   1.000
_cell.angle_alpha   90.00
_cell.angle_beta   90.00
_cell.angle_gamma   90.00
#
_symmetry.space_group_name_H-M   'P 1'
#
loop_
_entity.id
_entity.type
_entity.pdbx_description
1 polymer ?
#
loop_
_entity_poly.entity_id
_entity_poly.type
_entity_poly.pdbx_seq_one_letter_code
_entity_poly.pdbx_strand_id
1 'polypeptide(L)'
;MTDWSEKTTDAAVQQMLGKAEREGIETVWDRYKNMQPQCKFGEMGLCCRHCLQGPCRISLRGGKPQLGICGASADVIVARGLARAIAAGTAGHSGHAKHLAHTLKKLVRGEAPDYAVKDQEKLRSIAARLGLDIDTLTVSEMVSAVAEAALADFHEKETPVQWAVNVLPAKRIEFFKENKLLPAGIDHEIAEVMHRTSMGCDADATNILLGALRCALADLAGCSMGTDLSDILFGTPQPKTTECNLGVLQPQCVNIAVHGHNPVLSEVILAASRLMDEEARQAGAERINVVGICCTGNEVLMRHGVPSCTHSVSQEMAFMTGALDAMVVDYQCALPSVVTTAACTGGTVVTTMEIAKITGATHVEYAEENAMENARKIVRLGIDAFRRRQDKTTDVPAMRQKVITGFSVEALIAALAKLDSADPLKPLIDQIVAGNIWGICLFAGCNNVKVPQDFNFTTVARHLLKHNVLVLATGCGAGALMRHGFMDQASVGAVCGDGLKAVLTAIGEANGLGGPLPPVIHIGSCVDNSRGVALATSIADRLGVDLDKLPVVASAPEAMHEKAVAIGSWAVAIGLPTHVGVVPPVLGSQAVAQLLTSGIKELTGGYFIVETDPEAAAAKILAAITERRATLGL
;
A
#
# COMPACT_ATOMS: atom_id res chain seq x y z
N MET A 1 -35.75 4.49 -3.64
CA MET A 1 -34.51 3.79 -3.26
C MET A 1 -33.50 4.86 -2.87
N THR A 2 -32.84 4.71 -1.74
CA THR A 2 -31.77 5.62 -1.32
C THR A 2 -30.67 5.59 -2.36
N ASP A 3 -30.17 6.76 -2.79
CA ASP A 3 -29.02 6.86 -3.70
C ASP A 3 -27.73 6.74 -2.87
N TRP A 4 -26.95 5.70 -3.14
CA TRP A 4 -25.70 5.43 -2.47
C TRP A 4 -24.47 5.97 -3.21
N SER A 5 -24.65 6.64 -4.36
CA SER A 5 -23.56 7.15 -5.18
C SER A 5 -22.68 8.17 -4.46
N GLU A 6 -23.25 8.91 -3.48
CA GLU A 6 -22.49 9.82 -2.61
C GLU A 6 -21.53 9.09 -1.64
N LYS A 7 -21.73 7.78 -1.41
CA LYS A 7 -20.86 6.98 -0.52
C LYS A 7 -19.83 6.16 -1.29
N THR A 8 -20.19 5.64 -2.46
CA THR A 8 -19.33 4.74 -3.25
C THR A 8 -19.79 4.67 -4.70
N THR A 9 -18.84 4.51 -5.62
CA THR A 9 -19.10 4.22 -7.03
C THR A 9 -19.20 2.72 -7.32
N ASP A 10 -18.87 1.85 -6.36
CA ASP A 10 -18.97 0.39 -6.50
C ASP A 10 -20.39 -0.10 -6.28
N ALA A 11 -21.02 -0.61 -7.34
CA ALA A 11 -22.41 -1.10 -7.31
C ALA A 11 -22.61 -2.29 -6.34
N ALA A 12 -21.60 -3.15 -6.13
CA ALA A 12 -21.69 -4.22 -5.16
C ALA A 12 -21.74 -3.69 -3.72
N VAL A 13 -20.93 -2.67 -3.42
CA VAL A 13 -20.95 -1.98 -2.13
C VAL A 13 -22.27 -1.23 -1.92
N GLN A 14 -22.81 -0.57 -2.97
CA GLN A 14 -24.14 0.08 -2.91
C GLN A 14 -25.25 -0.91 -2.55
N GLN A 15 -25.24 -2.11 -3.14
CA GLN A 15 -26.19 -3.19 -2.80
C GLN A 15 -26.11 -3.55 -1.32
N MET A 16 -24.90 -3.72 -0.79
CA MET A 16 -24.68 -4.07 0.62
C MET A 16 -25.03 -2.93 1.59
N LEU A 17 -24.82 -1.68 1.21
CA LEU A 17 -25.29 -0.52 1.97
C LEU A 17 -26.81 -0.51 2.08
N GLY A 18 -27.52 -0.82 0.98
CA GLY A 18 -28.97 -0.96 1.00
C GLY A 18 -29.44 -2.11 1.91
N LYS A 19 -28.69 -3.21 2.00
CA LYS A 19 -28.97 -4.29 2.95
C LYS A 19 -28.71 -3.84 4.39
N ALA A 20 -27.58 -3.20 4.68
CA ALA A 20 -27.25 -2.69 5.99
C ALA A 20 -28.34 -1.74 6.53
N GLU A 21 -28.84 -0.82 5.69
CA GLU A 21 -29.95 0.08 6.04
C GLU A 21 -31.22 -0.71 6.42
N ARG A 22 -31.62 -1.70 5.62
CA ARG A 22 -32.81 -2.52 5.88
C ARG A 22 -32.71 -3.35 7.18
N GLU A 23 -31.51 -3.80 7.50
CA GLU A 23 -31.23 -4.63 8.67
C GLU A 23 -30.85 -3.80 9.92
N GLY A 24 -30.74 -2.47 9.79
CA GLY A 24 -30.36 -1.57 10.89
C GLY A 24 -28.93 -1.76 11.36
N ILE A 25 -28.01 -2.22 10.50
CA ILE A 25 -26.61 -2.46 10.82
C ILE A 25 -25.80 -1.20 10.51
N GLU A 26 -25.13 -0.66 11.53
CA GLU A 26 -24.30 0.54 11.39
C GLU A 26 -23.02 0.24 10.59
N THR A 27 -22.72 1.11 9.62
CA THR A 27 -21.55 1.03 8.76
C THR A 27 -20.53 2.14 9.06
N VAL A 28 -19.35 2.06 8.48
CA VAL A 28 -18.32 3.10 8.58
C VAL A 28 -18.85 4.47 8.10
N TRP A 29 -19.71 4.51 7.09
CA TRP A 29 -20.32 5.76 6.59
C TRP A 29 -21.31 6.36 7.58
N ASP A 30 -22.03 5.53 8.33
CA ASP A 30 -22.98 6.00 9.36
C ASP A 30 -22.21 6.57 10.55
N ARG A 31 -21.13 5.92 10.97
CA ARG A 31 -20.22 6.46 12.00
C ARG A 31 -19.56 7.77 11.55
N TYR A 32 -19.15 7.88 10.27
CA TYR A 32 -18.64 9.14 9.73
C TYR A 32 -19.70 10.25 9.76
N LYS A 33 -20.93 9.94 9.36
CA LYS A 33 -22.07 10.88 9.44
C LYS A 33 -22.34 11.32 10.87
N ASN A 34 -22.33 10.40 11.83
CA ASN A 34 -22.54 10.69 13.25
C ASN A 34 -21.40 11.52 13.87
N MET A 35 -20.20 11.51 13.25
CA MET A 35 -19.05 12.33 13.67
C MET A 35 -19.09 13.76 13.12
N GLN A 36 -20.08 14.12 12.32
CA GLN A 36 -20.19 15.47 11.76
C GLN A 36 -20.89 16.44 12.72
N PRO A 37 -20.45 17.72 12.80
CA PRO A 37 -19.25 18.26 12.16
C PRO A 37 -17.97 17.80 12.88
N GLN A 38 -16.94 17.42 12.14
CA GLN A 38 -15.62 17.09 12.73
C GLN A 38 -14.99 18.32 13.38
N CYS A 39 -14.14 18.08 14.37
CA CYS A 39 -13.47 19.14 15.11
C CYS A 39 -12.50 19.95 14.21
N LYS A 40 -12.77 21.21 13.96
CA LYS A 40 -11.96 22.08 13.10
C LYS A 40 -10.51 22.25 13.56
N PHE A 41 -10.25 22.21 14.88
CA PHE A 41 -8.87 22.26 15.38
C PHE A 41 -8.10 20.99 15.01
N GLY A 42 -8.77 19.82 15.06
CA GLY A 42 -8.18 18.55 14.62
C GLY A 42 -7.92 18.53 13.11
N GLU A 43 -8.92 18.90 12.30
CA GLU A 43 -8.80 18.94 10.83
C GLU A 43 -7.68 19.89 10.35
N MET A 44 -7.47 21.01 11.06
CA MET A 44 -6.44 21.98 10.73
C MET A 44 -5.05 21.64 11.31
N GLY A 45 -4.94 20.62 12.18
CA GLY A 45 -3.70 20.29 12.87
C GLY A 45 -3.36 21.23 14.03
N LEU A 46 -4.30 22.05 14.50
CA LEU A 46 -4.12 23.07 15.52
C LEU A 46 -4.37 22.58 16.96
N CYS A 47 -4.40 21.27 17.17
CA CYS A 47 -4.59 20.62 18.46
C CYS A 47 -3.32 19.86 18.86
N CYS A 48 -2.75 20.19 20.04
CA CYS A 48 -1.60 19.49 20.60
C CYS A 48 -1.95 18.79 21.91
N ARG A 49 -1.59 17.49 22.03
CA ARG A 49 -1.80 16.65 23.21
C ARG A 49 -0.52 15.92 23.63
N HIS A 50 0.65 16.48 23.34
CA HIS A 50 1.93 15.79 23.54
C HIS A 50 2.47 15.91 24.97
N CYS A 51 1.87 16.71 25.84
CA CYS A 51 2.23 16.79 27.25
C CYS A 51 0.99 16.98 28.15
N LEU A 52 1.15 16.76 29.44
CA LEU A 52 0.07 16.84 30.43
C LEU A 52 -0.39 18.28 30.76
N GLN A 53 0.30 19.32 30.27
CA GLN A 53 -0.19 20.70 30.36
C GLN A 53 -1.36 20.96 29.39
N GLY A 54 -1.43 20.18 28.30
CA GLY A 54 -2.51 20.23 27.32
C GLY A 54 -3.85 19.66 27.82
N PRO A 55 -4.85 19.51 26.92
CA PRO A 55 -4.75 19.78 25.47
C PRO A 55 -4.63 21.27 25.13
N CYS A 56 -3.74 21.61 24.20
CA CYS A 56 -3.65 22.94 23.63
C CYS A 56 -4.39 22.99 22.29
N ARG A 57 -5.16 24.05 22.06
CA ARG A 57 -5.75 24.38 20.76
C ARG A 57 -5.35 25.79 20.37
N ILE A 58 -4.91 26.01 19.14
CA ILE A 58 -4.48 27.31 18.67
C ILE A 58 -5.60 27.97 17.88
N SER A 59 -6.07 29.13 18.34
CA SER A 59 -7.00 29.94 17.58
C SER A 59 -6.23 30.87 16.64
N LEU A 60 -6.59 30.89 15.38
CA LEU A 60 -6.07 31.82 14.38
C LEU A 60 -6.88 33.14 14.33
N ARG A 61 -7.92 33.27 15.18
CA ARG A 61 -8.78 34.44 15.25
C ARG A 61 -8.24 35.43 16.28
N GLY A 62 -8.34 36.74 15.97
CA GLY A 62 -7.89 37.83 16.87
C GLY A 62 -6.43 38.20 16.63
N GLY A 63 -6.13 39.49 16.51
CA GLY A 63 -4.89 40.11 16.02
C GLY A 63 -3.55 39.70 16.66
N LYS A 64 -3.49 38.69 17.55
CA LYS A 64 -2.25 38.09 18.05
C LYS A 64 -2.29 36.57 17.85
N PRO A 65 -1.19 35.96 17.35
CA PRO A 65 -1.07 34.52 17.29
C PRO A 65 -1.19 33.89 18.68
N GLN A 66 -2.09 32.95 18.88
CA GLN A 66 -2.18 32.16 20.10
C GLN A 66 -1.04 31.14 20.11
N LEU A 67 -0.38 30.97 21.25
CA LEU A 67 0.63 29.95 21.47
C LEU A 67 0.09 28.83 22.36
N GLY A 68 0.65 27.66 22.26
CA GLY A 68 0.47 26.61 23.25
C GLY A 68 1.00 27.01 24.61
N ILE A 69 0.62 26.29 25.67
CA ILE A 69 1.08 26.59 27.04
C ILE A 69 2.61 26.60 27.13
N CYS A 70 3.30 25.74 26.39
CA CYS A 70 4.77 25.71 26.31
C CYS A 70 5.39 26.77 25.37
N GLY A 71 4.60 27.64 24.74
CA GLY A 71 5.06 28.63 23.77
C GLY A 71 5.13 28.15 22.33
N ALA A 72 4.76 26.90 22.02
CA ALA A 72 4.77 26.38 20.65
C ALA A 72 3.75 27.13 19.76
N SER A 73 4.20 27.57 18.58
CA SER A 73 3.35 28.18 17.55
C SER A 73 2.47 27.17 16.83
N ALA A 74 1.54 27.65 16.03
CA ALA A 74 0.77 26.81 15.10
C ALA A 74 1.69 25.97 14.20
N ASP A 75 2.75 26.57 13.67
CA ASP A 75 3.69 25.90 12.76
C ASP A 75 4.38 24.71 13.45
N VAL A 76 4.86 24.90 14.68
CA VAL A 76 5.49 23.83 15.48
C VAL A 76 4.49 22.72 15.79
N ILE A 77 3.24 23.05 16.15
CA ILE A 77 2.21 22.05 16.49
C ILE A 77 1.84 21.23 15.26
N VAL A 78 1.63 21.88 14.11
CA VAL A 78 1.33 21.21 12.83
C VAL A 78 2.50 20.33 12.39
N ALA A 79 3.73 20.85 12.44
CA ALA A 79 4.93 20.06 12.09
C ALA A 79 5.10 18.82 12.98
N ARG A 80 4.90 18.95 14.30
CA ARG A 80 4.93 17.81 15.24
C ARG A 80 3.88 16.76 14.92
N GLY A 81 2.66 17.19 14.59
CA GLY A 81 1.55 16.29 14.21
C GLY A 81 1.89 15.50 12.95
N LEU A 82 2.36 16.17 11.90
CA LEU A 82 2.75 15.55 10.64
C LEU A 82 3.95 14.60 10.83
N ALA A 83 4.99 15.02 11.55
CA ALA A 83 6.17 14.20 11.82
C ALA A 83 5.79 12.87 12.53
N ARG A 84 4.90 12.93 13.53
CA ARG A 84 4.42 11.72 14.23
C ARG A 84 3.57 10.82 13.34
N ALA A 85 2.78 11.37 12.43
CA ALA A 85 2.05 10.57 11.44
C ALA A 85 3.02 9.84 10.48
N ILE A 86 4.11 10.51 10.05
CA ILE A 86 5.17 9.87 9.26
C ILE A 86 5.81 8.72 10.06
N ALA A 87 6.21 8.96 11.31
CA ALA A 87 6.82 7.92 12.15
C ALA A 87 5.88 6.73 12.40
N ALA A 88 4.58 6.97 12.59
CA ALA A 88 3.59 5.89 12.71
C ALA A 88 3.46 5.07 11.43
N GLY A 89 3.45 5.72 10.26
CA GLY A 89 3.45 5.05 8.96
C GLY A 89 4.70 4.21 8.75
N THR A 90 5.88 4.77 9.06
CA THR A 90 7.18 4.08 8.99
C THR A 90 7.19 2.85 9.89
N ALA A 91 6.72 2.96 11.14
CA ALA A 91 6.62 1.83 12.06
C ALA A 91 5.72 0.72 11.49
N GLY A 92 4.63 1.11 10.80
CA GLY A 92 3.70 0.18 10.17
C GLY A 92 4.36 -0.67 9.09
N HIS A 93 5.01 -0.08 8.11
CA HIS A 93 5.66 -0.82 7.02
C HIS A 93 6.92 -1.55 7.47
N SER A 94 7.76 -0.89 8.27
CA SER A 94 9.00 -1.52 8.75
C SER A 94 8.75 -2.71 9.68
N GLY A 95 7.65 -2.69 10.47
CA GLY A 95 7.22 -3.84 11.26
C GLY A 95 6.95 -5.09 10.41
N HIS A 96 6.37 -4.92 9.21
CA HIS A 96 6.21 -5.99 8.21
C HIS A 96 7.59 -6.55 7.81
N ALA A 97 8.50 -5.70 7.37
CA ALA A 97 9.85 -6.10 6.96
C ALA A 97 10.62 -6.81 8.07
N LYS A 98 10.54 -6.28 9.30
CA LYS A 98 11.17 -6.86 10.49
C LYS A 98 10.68 -8.27 10.78
N HIS A 99 9.38 -8.51 10.65
CA HIS A 99 8.79 -9.83 10.83
C HIS A 99 9.35 -10.82 9.79
N LEU A 100 9.38 -10.45 8.51
CA LEU A 100 9.96 -11.29 7.45
C LEU A 100 11.43 -11.61 7.71
N ALA A 101 12.24 -10.64 8.15
CA ALA A 101 13.64 -10.86 8.49
C ALA A 101 13.79 -11.85 9.66
N HIS A 102 12.92 -11.78 10.67
CA HIS A 102 12.90 -12.77 11.75
C HIS A 102 12.46 -14.15 11.25
N THR A 103 11.48 -14.24 10.35
CA THR A 103 11.03 -15.51 9.76
C THR A 103 12.18 -16.17 8.98
N LEU A 104 12.96 -15.40 8.18
CA LEU A 104 14.16 -15.92 7.52
C LEU A 104 15.21 -16.44 8.51
N LYS A 105 15.43 -15.73 9.61
CA LYS A 105 16.36 -16.15 10.66
C LYS A 105 15.92 -17.43 11.36
N LYS A 106 14.62 -17.56 11.66
CA LYS A 106 14.01 -18.79 12.20
C LYS A 106 14.11 -19.95 11.21
N LEU A 107 13.90 -19.68 9.91
CA LEU A 107 14.04 -20.69 8.85
C LEU A 107 15.43 -21.35 8.86
N VAL A 108 16.51 -20.55 8.93
CA VAL A 108 17.90 -21.07 8.99
C VAL A 108 18.13 -21.90 10.24
N ARG A 109 17.49 -21.58 11.36
CA ARG A 109 17.59 -22.33 12.63
C ARG A 109 16.72 -23.59 12.68
N GLY A 110 15.89 -23.83 11.65
CA GLY A 110 14.91 -24.92 11.67
C GLY A 110 13.70 -24.67 12.57
N GLU A 111 13.49 -23.43 13.00
CA GLU A 111 12.39 -22.98 13.89
C GLU A 111 11.14 -22.53 13.10
N ALA A 112 11.18 -22.58 11.77
CA ALA A 112 10.06 -22.23 10.88
C ALA A 112 9.83 -23.36 9.85
N PRO A 113 9.37 -24.55 10.28
CA PRO A 113 9.35 -25.76 9.44
C PRO A 113 8.36 -25.68 8.28
N ASP A 114 7.37 -24.80 8.34
CA ASP A 114 6.34 -24.63 7.30
C ASP A 114 6.76 -23.64 6.20
N TYR A 115 7.95 -23.05 6.30
CA TYR A 115 8.49 -22.07 5.35
C TYR A 115 9.71 -22.60 4.60
N ALA A 116 9.94 -22.01 3.43
CA ALA A 116 11.11 -22.30 2.62
C ALA A 116 11.45 -21.11 1.72
N VAL A 117 12.69 -20.99 1.30
CA VAL A 117 13.08 -20.07 0.22
C VAL A 117 12.44 -20.54 -1.08
N LYS A 118 11.56 -19.71 -1.66
CA LYS A 118 10.85 -20.01 -2.91
C LYS A 118 11.55 -19.43 -4.13
N ASP A 119 12.26 -18.32 -3.96
CA ASP A 119 12.99 -17.66 -5.04
C ASP A 119 14.48 -17.49 -4.67
N GLN A 120 15.30 -18.44 -5.14
CA GLN A 120 16.75 -18.42 -4.91
C GLN A 120 17.46 -17.39 -5.82
N GLU A 121 16.90 -17.06 -6.98
CA GLU A 121 17.46 -16.04 -7.87
C GLU A 121 17.29 -14.66 -7.22
N LYS A 122 16.11 -14.39 -6.66
CA LYS A 122 15.88 -13.16 -5.87
C LYS A 122 16.83 -13.08 -4.68
N LEU A 123 17.00 -14.17 -3.92
CA LEU A 123 17.94 -14.22 -2.81
C LEU A 123 19.37 -13.85 -3.25
N ARG A 124 19.87 -14.45 -4.35
CA ARG A 124 21.18 -14.14 -4.91
C ARG A 124 21.31 -12.68 -5.34
N SER A 125 20.29 -12.16 -6.00
CA SER A 125 20.24 -10.75 -6.43
C SER A 125 20.32 -9.79 -5.25
N ILE A 126 19.57 -10.06 -4.16
CA ILE A 126 19.59 -9.24 -2.95
C ILE A 126 20.96 -9.38 -2.23
N ALA A 127 21.49 -10.59 -2.10
CA ALA A 127 22.81 -10.83 -1.50
C ALA A 127 23.92 -10.06 -2.25
N ALA A 128 23.92 -10.11 -3.58
CA ALA A 128 24.87 -9.35 -4.41
C ALA A 128 24.73 -7.83 -4.20
N ARG A 129 23.48 -7.31 -4.16
CA ARG A 129 23.19 -5.90 -3.91
C ARG A 129 23.67 -5.43 -2.53
N LEU A 130 23.68 -6.33 -1.54
CA LEU A 130 24.23 -6.10 -0.20
C LEU A 130 25.77 -6.26 -0.14
N GLY A 131 26.42 -6.58 -1.26
CA GLY A 131 27.87 -6.77 -1.33
C GLY A 131 28.37 -8.11 -0.74
N LEU A 132 27.49 -9.11 -0.61
CA LEU A 132 27.85 -10.45 -0.13
C LEU A 132 28.49 -11.26 -1.26
N ASP A 133 29.42 -12.16 -0.90
CA ASP A 133 30.06 -13.07 -1.85
C ASP A 133 29.13 -14.25 -2.19
N ILE A 134 28.37 -14.07 -3.29
CA ILE A 134 27.35 -15.04 -3.74
C ILE A 134 27.94 -16.32 -4.35
N ASP A 135 29.23 -16.35 -4.66
CA ASP A 135 29.87 -17.50 -5.30
C ASP A 135 30.39 -18.51 -4.27
N THR A 136 30.70 -18.06 -3.04
CA THR A 136 31.22 -18.91 -1.96
C THR A 136 30.18 -19.33 -0.93
N LEU A 137 29.08 -18.55 -0.79
CA LEU A 137 28.05 -18.81 0.22
C LEU A 137 27.03 -19.86 -0.26
N THR A 138 26.69 -20.79 0.62
CA THR A 138 25.53 -21.67 0.45
C THR A 138 24.21 -20.89 0.54
N VAL A 139 23.12 -21.47 0.06
CA VAL A 139 21.79 -20.84 0.17
C VAL A 139 21.44 -20.51 1.63
N SER A 140 21.73 -21.41 2.57
CA SER A 140 21.46 -21.19 4.00
C SER A 140 22.29 -20.05 4.59
N GLU A 141 23.57 -19.95 4.23
CA GLU A 141 24.45 -18.86 4.65
C GLU A 141 24.02 -17.52 4.05
N MET A 142 23.60 -17.50 2.76
CA MET A 142 23.03 -16.29 2.14
C MET A 142 21.76 -15.83 2.86
N VAL A 143 20.84 -16.74 3.19
CA VAL A 143 19.62 -16.41 3.94
C VAL A 143 19.96 -15.80 5.30
N SER A 144 20.93 -16.41 6.03
CA SER A 144 21.38 -15.86 7.33
C SER A 144 21.95 -14.46 7.18
N ALA A 145 22.87 -14.27 6.21
CA ALA A 145 23.53 -12.99 6.00
C ALA A 145 22.54 -11.89 5.56
N VAL A 146 21.59 -12.20 4.67
CA VAL A 146 20.54 -11.27 4.24
C VAL A 146 19.63 -10.91 5.41
N ALA A 147 19.22 -11.88 6.24
CA ALA A 147 18.37 -11.63 7.41
C ALA A 147 19.10 -10.78 8.47
N GLU A 148 20.41 -11.02 8.67
CA GLU A 148 21.23 -10.24 9.59
C GLU A 148 21.44 -8.81 9.09
N ALA A 149 21.73 -8.62 7.80
CA ALA A 149 21.81 -7.29 7.19
C ALA A 149 20.50 -6.52 7.30
N ALA A 150 19.36 -7.18 7.05
CA ALA A 150 18.04 -6.61 7.21
C ALA A 150 17.77 -6.15 8.65
N LEU A 151 18.05 -7.00 9.64
CA LEU A 151 17.85 -6.65 11.05
C LEU A 151 18.84 -5.57 11.53
N ALA A 152 20.06 -5.52 10.98
CA ALA A 152 21.03 -4.48 11.29
C ALA A 152 20.56 -3.09 10.82
N ASP A 153 19.76 -2.99 9.76
CA ASP A 153 19.21 -1.74 9.26
C ASP A 153 18.15 -1.11 10.19
N PHE A 154 17.65 -1.86 11.18
CA PHE A 154 16.74 -1.30 12.19
C PHE A 154 17.47 -0.49 13.27
N HIS A 155 18.73 -0.82 13.57
CA HIS A 155 19.49 -0.19 14.64
C HIS A 155 20.31 1.01 14.12
N GLU A 156 20.58 1.96 15.01
CA GLU A 156 21.51 3.06 14.74
C GLU A 156 22.92 2.52 14.43
N LYS A 157 23.51 3.01 13.36
CA LYS A 157 24.86 2.66 12.92
C LYS A 157 25.54 3.84 12.20
N GLU A 158 26.86 3.80 12.10
CA GLU A 158 27.65 4.84 11.41
C GLU A 158 27.39 4.86 9.89
N THR A 159 27.03 3.71 9.32
CA THR A 159 26.70 3.59 7.89
C THR A 159 25.19 3.83 7.67
N PRO A 160 24.78 4.43 6.54
CA PRO A 160 23.37 4.57 6.22
C PRO A 160 22.65 3.23 6.16
N VAL A 161 21.31 3.28 6.30
CA VAL A 161 20.42 2.13 6.06
C VAL A 161 20.63 1.61 4.64
N GLN A 162 21.05 0.36 4.50
CA GLN A 162 21.45 -0.22 3.20
C GLN A 162 20.28 -0.32 2.22
N TRP A 163 19.09 -0.71 2.70
CA TRP A 163 17.90 -0.79 1.84
C TRP A 163 17.44 0.59 1.32
N ALA A 164 17.73 1.69 2.04
CA ALA A 164 17.46 3.03 1.52
C ALA A 164 18.46 3.40 0.40
N VAL A 165 19.72 3.05 0.57
CA VAL A 165 20.79 3.36 -0.42
C VAL A 165 20.63 2.49 -1.67
N ASN A 166 20.34 1.20 -1.52
CA ASN A 166 20.38 0.23 -2.61
C ASN A 166 19.17 0.28 -3.58
N VAL A 167 18.13 1.07 -3.26
CA VAL A 167 16.93 1.23 -4.11
C VAL A 167 16.94 2.52 -4.93
N LEU A 168 17.90 3.42 -4.69
CA LEU A 168 17.96 4.75 -5.27
C LEU A 168 19.16 4.92 -6.24
N PRO A 169 19.05 5.79 -7.26
CA PRO A 169 20.17 6.06 -8.15
C PRO A 169 21.29 6.82 -7.43
N ALA A 170 22.53 6.61 -7.88
CA ALA A 170 23.73 7.16 -7.24
C ALA A 170 23.66 8.69 -7.03
N LYS A 171 23.12 9.44 -7.99
CA LYS A 171 22.94 10.90 -7.89
C LYS A 171 22.05 11.30 -6.72
N ARG A 172 20.96 10.54 -6.47
CA ARG A 172 20.04 10.82 -5.34
C ARG A 172 20.71 10.50 -4.00
N ILE A 173 21.51 9.45 -3.95
CA ILE A 173 22.27 9.08 -2.75
C ILE A 173 23.30 10.16 -2.41
N GLU A 174 24.03 10.67 -3.41
CA GLU A 174 25.00 11.76 -3.22
C GLU A 174 24.31 13.01 -2.67
N PHE A 175 23.18 13.42 -3.29
CA PHE A 175 22.35 14.51 -2.80
C PHE A 175 21.94 14.33 -1.33
N PHE A 176 21.49 13.13 -0.94
CA PHE A 176 21.09 12.86 0.44
C PHE A 176 22.26 12.88 1.41
N LYS A 177 23.46 12.45 0.99
CA LYS A 177 24.69 12.56 1.81
C LYS A 177 25.05 14.02 2.09
N GLU A 178 25.07 14.85 1.05
CA GLU A 178 25.39 16.27 1.16
C GLU A 178 24.41 17.02 2.07
N ASN A 179 23.13 16.66 2.02
CA ASN A 179 22.06 17.30 2.81
C ASN A 179 21.75 16.58 4.14
N LYS A 180 22.53 15.54 4.53
CA LYS A 180 22.36 14.79 5.78
C LYS A 180 20.97 14.18 5.95
N LEU A 181 20.39 13.68 4.85
CA LEU A 181 19.05 13.12 4.82
C LEU A 181 19.02 11.58 4.82
N LEU A 182 20.17 10.90 4.72
CA LEU A 182 20.21 9.45 4.81
C LEU A 182 19.88 8.97 6.23
N PRO A 183 18.95 7.98 6.37
CA PRO A 183 18.59 7.44 7.67
C PRO A 183 19.75 6.60 8.26
N ALA A 184 19.95 6.68 9.58
CA ALA A 184 20.96 5.95 10.32
C ALA A 184 20.49 4.58 10.84
N GLY A 185 19.17 4.39 10.96
CA GLY A 185 18.52 3.15 11.38
C GLY A 185 17.02 3.32 11.38
N ILE A 186 16.25 2.30 10.99
CA ILE A 186 14.79 2.43 10.85
C ILE A 186 14.13 2.74 12.20
N ASP A 187 14.37 1.91 13.22
CA ASP A 187 13.82 2.13 14.58
C ASP A 187 14.40 3.42 15.20
N HIS A 188 15.66 3.75 14.88
CA HIS A 188 16.31 4.97 15.34
C HIS A 188 15.57 6.22 14.84
N GLU A 189 15.26 6.33 13.55
CA GLU A 189 14.57 7.51 13.00
C GLU A 189 13.14 7.65 13.54
N ILE A 190 12.44 6.55 13.80
CA ILE A 190 11.13 6.56 14.46
C ILE A 190 11.26 7.11 15.88
N ALA A 191 12.21 6.60 16.67
CA ALA A 191 12.46 7.05 18.04
C ALA A 191 12.92 8.51 18.07
N GLU A 192 13.77 8.94 17.12
CA GLU A 192 14.24 10.32 17.01
C GLU A 192 13.10 11.30 16.70
N VAL A 193 12.16 10.95 15.84
CA VAL A 193 10.95 11.76 15.61
C VAL A 193 10.12 11.88 16.88
N MET A 194 9.95 10.81 17.65
CA MET A 194 9.20 10.82 18.91
C MET A 194 9.91 11.69 19.95
N HIS A 195 11.24 11.60 20.08
CA HIS A 195 12.06 12.44 20.96
C HIS A 195 11.99 13.91 20.53
N ARG A 196 12.28 14.21 19.27
CA ARG A 196 12.30 15.55 18.68
C ARG A 196 10.98 16.31 18.87
N THR A 197 9.85 15.61 18.76
CA THR A 197 8.51 16.20 18.91
C THR A 197 8.01 16.25 20.37
N SER A 198 8.80 15.81 21.34
CA SER A 198 8.49 15.94 22.76
C SER A 198 8.48 17.42 23.19
N MET A 199 7.73 17.73 24.25
CA MET A 199 7.69 19.08 24.82
C MET A 199 9.08 19.47 25.36
N GLY A 200 9.53 20.65 24.96
CA GLY A 200 10.85 21.18 25.38
C GLY A 200 12.03 20.70 24.54
N CYS A 201 11.77 19.90 23.48
CA CYS A 201 12.80 19.52 22.52
C CYS A 201 12.75 20.47 21.30
N ASP A 202 12.56 19.97 20.06
CA ASP A 202 12.59 20.81 18.88
C ASP A 202 11.35 21.73 18.79
N ALA A 203 11.58 23.00 18.48
CA ALA A 203 10.56 24.02 18.30
C ALA A 203 10.75 24.84 17.00
N ASP A 204 11.53 24.31 16.05
CA ASP A 204 11.63 24.81 14.68
C ASP A 204 10.87 23.88 13.74
N ALA A 205 9.83 24.40 13.07
CA ALA A 205 8.96 23.59 12.21
C ALA A 205 9.72 22.98 11.02
N THR A 206 10.67 23.70 10.43
CA THR A 206 11.47 23.22 9.29
C THR A 206 12.41 22.11 9.74
N ASN A 207 13.10 22.28 10.88
CA ASN A 207 14.00 21.26 11.42
C ASN A 207 13.25 19.98 11.82
N ILE A 208 12.04 20.12 12.41
CA ILE A 208 11.15 18.97 12.70
C ILE A 208 10.82 18.21 11.42
N LEU A 209 10.46 18.91 10.33
CA LEU A 209 10.06 18.29 9.08
C LEU A 209 11.24 17.68 8.31
N LEU A 210 12.45 18.25 8.41
CA LEU A 210 13.66 17.61 7.85
C LEU A 210 13.99 16.29 8.57
N GLY A 211 13.84 16.24 9.91
CA GLY A 211 13.95 14.99 10.65
C GLY A 211 12.87 13.97 10.25
N ALA A 212 11.63 14.42 10.05
CA ALA A 212 10.55 13.57 9.57
C ALA A 212 10.81 13.04 8.14
N LEU A 213 11.50 13.80 7.30
CA LEU A 213 11.88 13.39 5.95
C LEU A 213 12.89 12.24 5.97
N ARG A 214 13.87 12.25 6.91
CA ARG A 214 14.76 11.09 7.13
C ARG A 214 13.98 9.86 7.58
N CYS A 215 13.02 10.05 8.49
CA CYS A 215 12.13 8.96 8.93
C CYS A 215 11.29 8.41 7.76
N ALA A 216 10.82 9.26 6.84
CA ALA A 216 10.14 8.82 5.63
C ALA A 216 11.07 8.00 4.70
N LEU A 217 12.35 8.37 4.58
CA LEU A 217 13.32 7.55 3.83
C LEU A 217 13.61 6.20 4.52
N ALA A 218 13.52 6.13 5.85
CA ALA A 218 13.52 4.86 6.57
C ALA A 218 12.27 4.01 6.26
N ASP A 219 11.10 4.64 6.00
CA ASP A 219 9.91 3.95 5.48
C ASP A 219 10.14 3.34 4.09
N LEU A 220 10.78 4.07 3.18
CA LEU A 220 11.16 3.54 1.87
C LEU A 220 12.04 2.29 2.00
N ALA A 221 13.02 2.33 2.93
CA ALA A 221 13.85 1.16 3.22
C ALA A 221 13.03 -0.02 3.74
N GLY A 222 12.13 0.22 4.69
CA GLY A 222 11.21 -0.79 5.22
C GLY A 222 10.30 -1.38 4.15
N CYS A 223 9.74 -0.54 3.27
CA CYS A 223 8.94 -0.99 2.12
C CYS A 223 9.77 -1.88 1.18
N SER A 224 10.95 -1.42 0.77
CA SER A 224 11.82 -2.18 -0.14
C SER A 224 12.26 -3.51 0.47
N MET A 225 12.64 -3.50 1.74
CA MET A 225 12.97 -4.71 2.48
C MET A 225 11.79 -5.67 2.56
N GLY A 226 10.58 -5.18 2.87
CA GLY A 226 9.36 -5.99 2.93
C GLY A 226 9.08 -6.68 1.60
N THR A 227 9.18 -5.96 0.47
CA THR A 227 9.03 -6.52 -0.88
C THR A 227 10.08 -7.60 -1.17
N ASP A 228 11.37 -7.28 -0.95
CA ASP A 228 12.47 -8.21 -1.25
C ASP A 228 12.39 -9.51 -0.44
N LEU A 229 12.16 -9.40 0.87
CA LEU A 229 12.09 -10.57 1.75
C LEU A 229 10.82 -11.40 1.53
N SER A 230 9.69 -10.77 1.18
CA SER A 230 8.49 -11.48 0.75
C SER A 230 8.73 -12.27 -0.53
N ASP A 231 9.40 -11.68 -1.51
CA ASP A 231 9.71 -12.36 -2.78
C ASP A 231 10.67 -13.55 -2.57
N ILE A 232 11.65 -13.43 -1.68
CA ILE A 232 12.53 -14.56 -1.30
C ILE A 232 11.74 -15.70 -0.67
N LEU A 233 10.86 -15.40 0.30
CA LEU A 233 10.11 -16.42 1.06
C LEU A 233 8.97 -17.05 0.26
N PHE A 234 8.23 -16.25 -0.53
CA PHE A 234 6.96 -16.69 -1.13
C PHE A 234 6.98 -16.73 -2.65
N GLY A 235 8.08 -16.29 -3.26
CA GLY A 235 8.29 -16.23 -4.70
C GLY A 235 7.95 -14.86 -5.30
N THR A 236 8.77 -14.44 -6.25
CA THR A 236 8.56 -13.22 -7.03
C THR A 236 7.29 -13.36 -7.88
N PRO A 237 6.32 -12.41 -7.78
CA PRO A 237 5.07 -12.48 -8.52
C PRO A 237 5.28 -12.56 -10.05
N GLN A 238 4.43 -13.36 -10.70
CA GLN A 238 4.38 -13.50 -12.16
C GLN A 238 2.96 -13.23 -12.66
N PRO A 239 2.79 -12.67 -13.87
CA PRO A 239 1.48 -12.32 -14.41
C PRO A 239 0.50 -13.49 -14.43
N LYS A 240 -0.71 -13.24 -13.94
CA LYS A 240 -1.82 -14.22 -13.93
C LYS A 240 -3.17 -13.53 -13.97
N THR A 241 -4.18 -14.30 -14.33
CA THR A 241 -5.57 -13.85 -14.37
C THR A 241 -6.32 -14.33 -13.13
N THR A 242 -7.13 -13.44 -12.54
CA THR A 242 -8.00 -13.72 -11.40
C THR A 242 -9.27 -12.84 -11.49
N GLU A 243 -10.04 -12.80 -10.42
CA GLU A 243 -11.26 -11.99 -10.29
C GLU A 243 -11.22 -11.13 -9.02
N CYS A 244 -12.05 -10.11 -8.98
CA CYS A 244 -12.25 -9.29 -7.79
C CYS A 244 -13.71 -8.84 -7.62
N ASN A 245 -13.96 -8.14 -6.51
CA ASN A 245 -15.23 -7.63 -6.01
C ASN A 245 -16.01 -8.65 -5.16
N LEU A 246 -17.05 -8.21 -4.45
CA LEU A 246 -17.81 -9.01 -3.47
C LEU A 246 -18.40 -10.30 -4.06
N GLY A 247 -18.67 -10.33 -5.37
CA GLY A 247 -19.17 -11.51 -6.07
C GLY A 247 -18.22 -12.71 -6.07
N VAL A 248 -16.96 -12.57 -5.63
CA VAL A 248 -16.02 -13.70 -5.49
C VAL A 248 -16.35 -14.60 -4.29
N LEU A 249 -17.17 -14.12 -3.35
CA LEU A 249 -17.70 -14.94 -2.25
C LEU A 249 -18.70 -15.96 -2.81
N GLN A 250 -18.58 -17.21 -2.35
CA GLN A 250 -19.36 -18.34 -2.86
C GLN A 250 -20.22 -18.91 -1.73
N PRO A 251 -21.56 -18.77 -1.79
CA PRO A 251 -22.45 -19.22 -0.71
C PRO A 251 -22.31 -20.69 -0.34
N GLN A 252 -21.98 -21.55 -1.30
CA GLN A 252 -21.80 -22.98 -1.11
C GLN A 252 -20.43 -23.39 -0.56
N CYS A 253 -19.50 -22.42 -0.39
CA CYS A 253 -18.15 -22.65 0.10
C CYS A 253 -17.96 -22.08 1.50
N VAL A 254 -16.98 -22.59 2.23
CA VAL A 254 -16.44 -21.90 3.41
C VAL A 254 -15.62 -20.71 2.92
N ASN A 255 -16.08 -19.49 3.15
CA ASN A 255 -15.37 -18.29 2.71
C ASN A 255 -14.50 -17.75 3.84
N ILE A 256 -13.19 -17.68 3.60
CA ILE A 256 -12.20 -17.16 4.54
C ILE A 256 -11.50 -15.96 3.90
N ALA A 257 -11.65 -14.78 4.48
CA ALA A 257 -10.92 -13.59 4.06
C ALA A 257 -9.61 -13.46 4.83
N VAL A 258 -8.49 -13.29 4.14
CA VAL A 258 -7.22 -12.85 4.74
C VAL A 258 -7.14 -11.33 4.62
N HIS A 259 -6.93 -10.64 5.75
CA HIS A 259 -7.00 -9.19 5.85
C HIS A 259 -5.87 -8.64 6.71
N GLY A 260 -5.30 -7.52 6.29
CA GLY A 260 -4.21 -6.84 6.98
C GLY A 260 -3.05 -6.53 6.06
N HIS A 261 -1.83 -6.86 6.48
CA HIS A 261 -0.65 -6.34 5.81
C HIS A 261 0.42 -7.40 5.47
N ASN A 262 0.66 -8.37 6.34
CA ASN A 262 1.80 -9.29 6.26
C ASN A 262 1.43 -10.63 5.60
N PRO A 263 2.15 -11.10 4.56
CA PRO A 263 1.84 -12.35 3.88
C PRO A 263 2.23 -13.61 4.68
N VAL A 264 3.06 -13.52 5.73
CA VAL A 264 3.61 -14.70 6.43
C VAL A 264 2.51 -15.66 6.83
N LEU A 265 1.44 -15.18 7.47
CA LEU A 265 0.32 -16.02 7.88
C LEU A 265 -0.63 -16.37 6.72
N SER A 266 -0.92 -15.41 5.83
CA SER A 266 -1.87 -15.63 4.73
C SER A 266 -1.42 -16.73 3.77
N GLU A 267 -0.12 -16.88 3.56
CA GLU A 267 0.47 -17.97 2.78
C GLU A 267 0.19 -19.35 3.41
N VAL A 268 0.33 -19.47 4.73
CA VAL A 268 0.07 -20.73 5.45
C VAL A 268 -1.43 -21.00 5.57
N ILE A 269 -2.27 -19.96 5.73
CA ILE A 269 -3.74 -20.11 5.66
C ILE A 269 -4.16 -20.69 4.30
N LEU A 270 -3.60 -20.18 3.21
CA LEU A 270 -3.89 -20.69 1.87
C LEU A 270 -3.46 -22.16 1.73
N ALA A 271 -2.29 -22.52 2.25
CA ALA A 271 -1.81 -23.90 2.25
C ALA A 271 -2.70 -24.83 3.10
N ALA A 272 -3.06 -24.40 4.31
CA ALA A 272 -3.94 -25.14 5.21
C ALA A 272 -5.34 -25.35 4.59
N SER A 273 -5.90 -24.33 3.95
CA SER A 273 -7.22 -24.39 3.32
C SER A 273 -7.30 -25.49 2.25
N ARG A 274 -6.26 -25.61 1.41
CA ARG A 274 -6.17 -26.67 0.39
C ARG A 274 -6.13 -28.08 1.00
N LEU A 275 -5.50 -28.23 2.17
CA LEU A 275 -5.40 -29.53 2.88
C LEU A 275 -6.68 -29.89 3.64
N MET A 276 -7.57 -28.94 3.86
CA MET A 276 -8.77 -29.11 4.69
C MET A 276 -10.09 -29.10 3.91
N ASP A 277 -10.04 -29.14 2.58
CA ASP A 277 -11.24 -29.19 1.72
C ASP A 277 -12.16 -30.36 2.06
N GLU A 278 -11.61 -31.52 2.47
CA GLU A 278 -12.41 -32.69 2.86
C GLU A 278 -13.18 -32.43 4.17
N GLU A 279 -12.56 -31.77 5.15
CA GLU A 279 -13.23 -31.37 6.39
C GLU A 279 -14.36 -30.35 6.13
N ALA A 280 -14.17 -29.47 5.14
CA ALA A 280 -15.21 -28.55 4.68
C ALA A 280 -16.37 -29.28 3.99
N ARG A 281 -16.10 -30.30 3.16
CA ARG A 281 -17.15 -31.14 2.55
C ARG A 281 -17.97 -31.91 3.58
N GLN A 282 -17.32 -32.44 4.60
CA GLN A 282 -18.01 -33.08 5.73
C GLN A 282 -18.91 -32.11 6.50
N ALA A 283 -18.62 -30.81 6.44
CA ALA A 283 -19.46 -29.76 7.00
C ALA A 283 -20.59 -29.31 6.04
N GLY A 284 -20.68 -29.86 4.84
CA GLY A 284 -21.68 -29.54 3.82
C GLY A 284 -21.26 -28.46 2.82
N ALA A 285 -20.01 -28.00 2.84
CA ALA A 285 -19.47 -27.07 1.85
C ALA A 285 -18.89 -27.79 0.63
N GLU A 286 -18.84 -27.13 -0.52
CA GLU A 286 -18.15 -27.69 -1.70
C GLU A 286 -16.62 -27.70 -1.51
N ARG A 287 -16.07 -26.62 -0.94
CA ARG A 287 -14.64 -26.41 -0.67
C ARG A 287 -14.42 -25.21 0.22
N ILE A 288 -13.17 -24.92 0.54
CA ILE A 288 -12.77 -23.66 1.17
C ILE A 288 -12.42 -22.64 0.08
N ASN A 289 -13.01 -21.46 0.16
CA ASN A 289 -12.75 -20.33 -0.72
C ASN A 289 -12.00 -19.25 0.06
N VAL A 290 -10.70 -19.11 -0.20
CA VAL A 290 -9.90 -18.03 0.37
C VAL A 290 -10.02 -16.81 -0.52
N VAL A 291 -10.27 -15.65 0.08
CA VAL A 291 -10.34 -14.36 -0.61
C VAL A 291 -9.46 -13.32 0.10
N GLY A 292 -8.98 -12.33 -0.65
CA GLY A 292 -8.09 -11.28 -0.12
C GLY A 292 -8.81 -9.98 0.22
N ILE A 293 -8.35 -9.31 1.27
CA ILE A 293 -8.72 -7.91 1.61
C ILE A 293 -7.45 -7.14 1.92
N CYS A 294 -7.31 -5.91 1.41
CA CYS A 294 -6.16 -5.03 1.62
C CYS A 294 -4.79 -5.63 1.20
N CYS A 295 -3.70 -5.28 1.92
CA CYS A 295 -2.34 -5.60 1.49
C CYS A 295 -2.02 -7.08 1.53
N THR A 296 -2.32 -7.80 2.61
CA THR A 296 -2.10 -9.26 2.66
C THR A 296 -2.92 -9.99 1.59
N GLY A 297 -4.13 -9.46 1.26
CA GLY A 297 -4.94 -9.94 0.14
C GLY A 297 -4.24 -9.72 -1.22
N ASN A 298 -3.62 -8.55 -1.43
CA ASN A 298 -2.84 -8.26 -2.63
C ASN A 298 -1.61 -9.17 -2.75
N GLU A 299 -0.94 -9.50 -1.64
CA GLU A 299 0.21 -10.42 -1.64
C GLU A 299 -0.17 -11.80 -2.19
N VAL A 300 -1.25 -12.40 -1.68
CA VAL A 300 -1.71 -13.72 -2.18
C VAL A 300 -2.38 -13.65 -3.55
N LEU A 301 -2.99 -12.50 -3.91
CA LEU A 301 -3.51 -12.25 -5.25
C LEU A 301 -2.37 -12.21 -6.27
N MET A 302 -1.29 -11.46 -5.99
CA MET A 302 -0.14 -11.30 -6.88
C MET A 302 0.60 -12.62 -7.11
N ARG A 303 0.76 -13.46 -6.07
CA ARG A 303 1.53 -14.71 -6.14
C ARG A 303 0.68 -15.91 -6.56
N HIS A 304 -0.54 -16.01 -6.06
CA HIS A 304 -1.37 -17.22 -6.22
C HIS A 304 -2.65 -17.02 -7.02
N GLY A 305 -3.01 -15.77 -7.37
CA GLY A 305 -4.28 -15.47 -8.03
C GLY A 305 -5.49 -15.65 -7.10
N VAL A 306 -5.29 -15.54 -5.78
CA VAL A 306 -6.40 -15.52 -4.82
C VAL A 306 -7.30 -14.32 -5.12
N PRO A 307 -8.62 -14.51 -5.30
CA PRO A 307 -9.52 -13.41 -5.65
C PRO A 307 -9.54 -12.32 -4.59
N SER A 308 -9.59 -11.05 -5.01
CA SER A 308 -9.74 -9.93 -4.09
C SER A 308 -11.21 -9.63 -3.84
N CYS A 309 -11.65 -9.71 -2.57
CA CYS A 309 -13.04 -9.49 -2.20
C CYS A 309 -13.40 -7.99 -2.13
N THR A 310 -12.62 -7.24 -1.36
CA THR A 310 -12.83 -5.80 -1.15
C THR A 310 -11.57 -5.16 -0.53
N HIS A 311 -11.65 -3.85 -0.20
CA HIS A 311 -10.52 -3.09 0.35
C HIS A 311 -11.00 -2.04 1.37
N SER A 312 -10.10 -1.65 2.28
CA SER A 312 -10.20 -0.46 3.14
C SER A 312 -11.62 -0.18 3.68
N VAL A 313 -12.26 0.88 3.21
CA VAL A 313 -13.54 1.39 3.72
C VAL A 313 -14.68 0.37 3.62
N SER A 314 -14.71 -0.46 2.58
CA SER A 314 -15.79 -1.41 2.32
C SER A 314 -15.60 -2.81 2.94
N GLN A 315 -14.63 -3.00 3.84
CA GLN A 315 -14.34 -4.31 4.44
C GLN A 315 -15.53 -4.91 5.24
N GLU A 316 -16.36 -4.08 5.85
CA GLU A 316 -17.60 -4.52 6.52
C GLU A 316 -18.60 -5.15 5.55
N MET A 317 -18.59 -4.71 4.29
CA MET A 317 -19.52 -5.18 3.26
C MET A 317 -19.31 -6.64 2.89
N ALA A 318 -18.12 -7.18 3.12
CA ALA A 318 -17.85 -8.61 2.95
C ALA A 318 -18.72 -9.45 3.90
N PHE A 319 -18.84 -9.06 5.17
CA PHE A 319 -19.75 -9.71 6.12
C PHE A 319 -21.22 -9.43 5.80
N MET A 320 -21.56 -8.25 5.30
CA MET A 320 -22.94 -7.90 4.92
C MET A 320 -23.52 -8.83 3.86
N THR A 321 -22.69 -9.49 3.04
CA THR A 321 -23.17 -10.54 2.11
C THR A 321 -23.82 -11.72 2.82
N GLY A 322 -23.51 -11.95 4.11
CA GLY A 322 -23.90 -13.14 4.85
C GLY A 322 -23.16 -14.41 4.43
N ALA A 323 -22.24 -14.31 3.48
CA ALA A 323 -21.48 -15.45 2.95
C ALA A 323 -20.06 -15.56 3.52
N LEU A 324 -19.50 -14.51 4.13
CA LEU A 324 -18.18 -14.55 4.73
C LEU A 324 -18.22 -15.25 6.09
N ASP A 325 -17.52 -16.37 6.20
CA ASP A 325 -17.49 -17.21 7.42
C ASP A 325 -16.43 -16.76 8.41
N ALA A 326 -15.22 -16.44 7.93
CA ALA A 326 -14.14 -15.94 8.77
C ALA A 326 -13.37 -14.80 8.10
N MET A 327 -12.98 -13.81 8.90
CA MET A 327 -11.99 -12.79 8.50
C MET A 327 -10.78 -12.95 9.43
N VAL A 328 -9.65 -13.30 8.84
CA VAL A 328 -8.37 -13.47 9.54
C VAL A 328 -7.59 -12.20 9.44
N VAL A 329 -7.28 -11.59 10.57
CA VAL A 329 -6.63 -10.28 10.66
C VAL A 329 -5.23 -10.46 11.25
N ASP A 330 -4.22 -10.01 10.52
CA ASP A 330 -2.86 -9.89 11.06
C ASP A 330 -2.70 -8.55 11.81
N TYR A 331 -2.41 -7.46 11.14
CA TYR A 331 -2.36 -6.11 11.68
C TYR A 331 -2.60 -5.06 10.60
N GLN A 332 -2.96 -3.84 11.03
CA GLN A 332 -3.20 -2.64 10.22
C GLN A 332 -4.42 -2.74 9.28
N CYS A 333 -4.98 -1.60 8.97
CA CYS A 333 -6.11 -1.40 8.06
C CYS A 333 -7.43 -2.10 8.44
N ALA A 334 -7.46 -2.98 9.43
CA ALA A 334 -8.69 -3.60 9.91
C ALA A 334 -9.48 -2.63 10.80
N LEU A 335 -10.73 -2.37 10.42
CA LEU A 335 -11.64 -1.56 11.24
C LEU A 335 -12.11 -2.41 12.43
N PRO A 336 -12.04 -1.91 13.68
CA PRO A 336 -12.53 -2.66 14.85
C PRO A 336 -14.00 -3.09 14.74
N SER A 337 -14.80 -2.36 14.00
CA SER A 337 -16.23 -2.59 13.74
C SER A 337 -16.54 -3.86 12.95
N VAL A 338 -15.56 -4.46 12.26
CA VAL A 338 -15.78 -5.75 11.56
C VAL A 338 -16.25 -6.85 12.52
N VAL A 339 -15.88 -6.78 13.80
CA VAL A 339 -16.35 -7.72 14.83
C VAL A 339 -17.86 -7.58 15.07
N THR A 340 -18.36 -6.34 15.13
CA THR A 340 -19.80 -6.08 15.30
C THR A 340 -20.57 -6.56 14.08
N THR A 341 -20.10 -6.24 12.86
CA THR A 341 -20.75 -6.67 11.62
C THR A 341 -20.73 -8.20 11.48
N ALA A 342 -19.62 -8.85 11.81
CA ALA A 342 -19.52 -10.31 11.82
C ALA A 342 -20.54 -10.95 12.78
N ALA A 343 -20.71 -10.41 13.99
CA ALA A 343 -21.69 -10.90 14.95
C ALA A 343 -23.14 -10.81 14.42
N CYS A 344 -23.48 -9.75 13.69
CA CYS A 344 -24.81 -9.60 13.08
C CYS A 344 -25.07 -10.64 11.98
N THR A 345 -24.06 -10.99 11.21
CA THR A 345 -24.19 -11.89 10.05
C THR A 345 -23.85 -13.37 10.36
N GLY A 346 -23.30 -13.66 11.53
CA GLY A 346 -22.94 -15.02 11.98
C GLY A 346 -21.54 -15.46 11.56
N GLY A 347 -20.74 -14.56 11.00
CA GLY A 347 -19.32 -14.79 10.74
C GLY A 347 -18.46 -14.65 11.98
N THR A 348 -17.15 -14.85 11.84
CA THR A 348 -16.17 -14.71 12.93
C THR A 348 -14.98 -13.87 12.48
N VAL A 349 -14.42 -13.09 13.42
CA VAL A 349 -13.15 -12.38 13.22
C VAL A 349 -12.07 -13.05 14.05
N VAL A 350 -10.95 -13.36 13.44
CA VAL A 350 -9.80 -14.01 14.09
C VAL A 350 -8.60 -13.08 14.00
N THR A 351 -8.14 -12.58 15.16
CA THR A 351 -6.88 -11.83 15.26
C THR A 351 -5.73 -12.77 15.56
N THR A 352 -4.52 -12.47 15.04
CA THR A 352 -3.42 -13.43 15.02
C THR A 352 -2.11 -12.88 15.58
N MET A 353 -1.99 -11.56 15.75
CA MET A 353 -0.77 -10.92 16.22
C MET A 353 -0.96 -10.32 17.60
N GLU A 354 0.05 -10.44 18.46
CA GLU A 354 0.05 -9.87 19.81
C GLU A 354 -0.24 -8.37 19.81
N ILE A 355 0.32 -7.65 18.85
CA ILE A 355 0.21 -6.18 18.70
C ILE A 355 -1.10 -5.71 18.07
N ALA A 356 -1.98 -6.62 17.63
CA ALA A 356 -3.17 -6.28 16.84
C ALA A 356 -4.41 -7.08 17.27
N LYS A 357 -4.82 -6.90 18.53
CA LYS A 357 -6.03 -7.53 19.08
C LYS A 357 -7.24 -6.60 18.93
N ILE A 358 -8.40 -7.18 18.62
CA ILE A 358 -9.68 -6.47 18.54
C ILE A 358 -10.62 -7.06 19.59
N THR A 359 -11.21 -6.22 20.44
CA THR A 359 -12.17 -6.66 21.46
C THR A 359 -13.35 -7.39 20.83
N GLY A 360 -13.66 -8.58 21.31
CA GLY A 360 -14.74 -9.43 20.79
C GLY A 360 -14.33 -10.36 19.65
N ALA A 361 -13.13 -10.22 19.09
CA ALA A 361 -12.58 -11.18 18.14
C ALA A 361 -12.03 -12.43 18.87
N THR A 362 -12.02 -13.57 18.19
CA THR A 362 -11.27 -14.76 18.63
C THR A 362 -9.78 -14.52 18.35
N HIS A 363 -8.92 -14.74 19.35
CA HIS A 363 -7.47 -14.62 19.15
C HIS A 363 -6.82 -16.00 19.02
N VAL A 364 -6.12 -16.22 17.92
CA VAL A 364 -5.25 -17.39 17.68
C VAL A 364 -3.86 -16.84 17.39
N GLU A 365 -3.00 -16.84 18.40
CA GLU A 365 -1.66 -16.27 18.25
C GLU A 365 -0.85 -17.02 17.19
N TYR A 366 -0.28 -16.27 16.29
CA TYR A 366 0.58 -16.79 15.23
C TYR A 366 2.02 -16.92 15.73
N ALA A 367 2.64 -18.06 15.40
CA ALA A 367 4.06 -18.27 15.58
C ALA A 367 4.57 -19.18 14.44
N GLU A 368 5.77 -18.91 13.90
CA GLU A 368 6.34 -19.65 12.77
C GLU A 368 6.64 -21.09 13.11
N GLU A 369 6.92 -21.40 14.38
CA GLU A 369 7.22 -22.73 14.88
C GLU A 369 6.05 -23.72 14.73
N ASN A 370 4.82 -23.21 14.71
CA ASN A 370 3.59 -24.01 14.62
C ASN A 370 2.56 -23.38 13.66
N ALA A 371 3.05 -22.71 12.61
CA ALA A 371 2.25 -21.92 11.70
C ALA A 371 1.12 -22.73 11.05
N MET A 372 1.42 -23.92 10.52
CA MET A 372 0.40 -24.80 9.92
C MET A 372 -0.65 -25.28 10.93
N GLU A 373 -0.25 -25.60 12.17
CA GLU A 373 -1.20 -26.01 13.21
C GLU A 373 -2.17 -24.88 13.54
N ASN A 374 -1.66 -23.65 13.72
CA ASN A 374 -2.47 -22.47 13.98
C ASN A 374 -3.36 -22.11 12.77
N ALA A 375 -2.83 -22.21 11.54
CA ALA A 375 -3.61 -22.02 10.33
C ALA A 375 -4.80 -23.01 10.25
N ARG A 376 -4.60 -24.28 10.58
CA ARG A 376 -5.67 -25.28 10.65
C ARG A 376 -6.72 -24.95 11.72
N LYS A 377 -6.30 -24.45 12.90
CA LYS A 377 -7.25 -23.98 13.93
C LYS A 377 -8.11 -22.84 13.39
N ILE A 378 -7.50 -21.89 12.70
CA ILE A 378 -8.19 -20.74 12.10
C ILE A 378 -9.18 -21.20 11.01
N VAL A 379 -8.75 -22.09 10.13
CA VAL A 379 -9.62 -22.65 9.07
C VAL A 379 -10.83 -23.38 9.68
N ARG A 380 -10.66 -24.14 10.78
CA ARG A 380 -11.77 -24.77 11.49
C ARG A 380 -12.77 -23.76 12.05
N LEU A 381 -12.32 -22.62 12.56
CA LEU A 381 -13.24 -21.55 12.99
C LEU A 381 -14.11 -21.06 11.82
N GLY A 382 -13.56 -20.99 10.59
CA GLY A 382 -14.32 -20.71 9.39
C GLY A 382 -15.32 -21.81 9.03
N ILE A 383 -14.91 -23.09 9.11
CA ILE A 383 -15.81 -24.25 8.88
C ILE A 383 -16.96 -24.26 9.90
N ASP A 384 -16.68 -23.96 11.17
CA ASP A 384 -17.70 -23.89 12.22
C ASP A 384 -18.65 -22.70 12.02
N ALA A 385 -18.15 -21.57 11.52
CA ALA A 385 -19.00 -20.44 11.16
C ALA A 385 -19.91 -20.79 9.95
N PHE A 386 -19.39 -21.49 8.96
CA PHE A 386 -20.18 -22.00 7.84
C PHE A 386 -21.32 -22.90 8.30
N ARG A 387 -21.08 -23.85 9.21
CA ARG A 387 -22.13 -24.69 9.81
C ARG A 387 -23.24 -23.86 10.47
N ARG A 388 -22.87 -22.81 11.22
CA ARG A 388 -23.83 -21.92 11.89
C ARG A 388 -24.65 -21.06 10.95
N ARG A 389 -24.17 -20.75 9.74
CA ARG A 389 -24.89 -19.91 8.79
C ARG A 389 -25.79 -20.68 7.82
N GLN A 390 -25.79 -22.02 7.81
CA GLN A 390 -26.56 -22.83 6.84
C GLN A 390 -28.05 -22.48 6.79
N ASP A 391 -28.62 -22.00 7.90
CA ASP A 391 -30.02 -21.56 7.97
C ASP A 391 -30.23 -20.07 7.65
N LYS A 392 -29.17 -19.33 7.27
CA LYS A 392 -29.24 -17.90 6.98
C LYS A 392 -29.18 -17.63 5.47
N THR A 393 -29.97 -16.64 5.05
CA THR A 393 -29.94 -16.17 3.66
C THR A 393 -28.66 -15.41 3.37
N THR A 394 -28.01 -15.74 2.28
CA THR A 394 -26.88 -15.00 1.74
C THR A 394 -27.37 -14.05 0.61
N ASP A 395 -26.77 -12.87 0.54
CA ASP A 395 -27.07 -11.86 -0.50
C ASP A 395 -25.74 -11.40 -1.10
N VAL A 396 -25.16 -12.27 -1.94
CA VAL A 396 -23.87 -11.99 -2.58
C VAL A 396 -24.10 -11.23 -3.89
N PRO A 397 -23.55 -10.03 -4.05
CA PRO A 397 -23.64 -9.30 -5.31
C PRO A 397 -23.07 -10.11 -6.48
N ALA A 398 -23.70 -10.03 -7.64
CA ALA A 398 -23.25 -10.74 -8.83
C ALA A 398 -21.99 -10.14 -9.48
N MET A 399 -21.59 -8.94 -9.05
CA MET A 399 -20.49 -8.19 -9.65
C MET A 399 -19.17 -8.90 -9.41
N ARG A 400 -18.55 -9.33 -10.51
CA ARG A 400 -17.18 -9.86 -10.59
C ARG A 400 -16.47 -9.14 -11.71
N GLN A 401 -15.22 -8.80 -11.47
CA GLN A 401 -14.38 -8.15 -12.47
C GLN A 401 -13.15 -9.01 -12.72
N LYS A 402 -12.83 -9.25 -13.99
CA LYS A 402 -11.59 -9.92 -14.39
C LYS A 402 -10.39 -9.02 -14.13
N VAL A 403 -9.31 -9.61 -13.64
CA VAL A 403 -8.08 -8.90 -13.28
C VAL A 403 -6.88 -9.65 -13.83
N ILE A 404 -5.97 -8.94 -14.49
CA ILE A 404 -4.62 -9.40 -14.79
C ILE A 404 -3.68 -8.70 -13.80
N THR A 405 -2.93 -9.48 -13.03
CA THR A 405 -2.09 -9.04 -11.91
C THR A 405 -0.77 -9.81 -11.88
N GLY A 406 0.10 -9.52 -10.92
CA GLY A 406 1.36 -10.26 -10.72
C GLY A 406 2.56 -9.62 -11.41
N PHE A 407 2.50 -8.32 -11.69
CA PHE A 407 3.59 -7.61 -12.36
C PHE A 407 4.66 -7.16 -11.34
N SER A 408 5.64 -8.04 -11.05
CA SER A 408 6.88 -7.63 -10.39
C SER A 408 7.77 -6.82 -11.34
N VAL A 409 8.84 -6.21 -10.83
CA VAL A 409 9.84 -5.52 -11.69
C VAL A 409 10.49 -6.54 -12.63
N GLU A 410 10.83 -7.72 -12.13
CA GLU A 410 11.40 -8.82 -12.89
C GLU A 410 10.47 -9.27 -14.03
N ALA A 411 9.16 -9.40 -13.75
CA ALA A 411 8.16 -9.75 -14.75
C ALA A 411 8.01 -8.65 -15.83
N LEU A 412 8.06 -7.38 -15.44
CA LEU A 412 8.01 -6.25 -16.38
C LEU A 412 9.26 -6.22 -17.28
N ILE A 413 10.45 -6.39 -16.69
CA ILE A 413 11.71 -6.45 -17.45
C ILE A 413 11.71 -7.65 -18.40
N ALA A 414 11.26 -8.83 -17.94
CA ALA A 414 11.15 -10.02 -18.77
C ALA A 414 10.16 -9.81 -19.93
N ALA A 415 9.04 -9.12 -19.71
CA ALA A 415 8.07 -8.79 -20.74
C ALA A 415 8.68 -7.84 -21.80
N LEU A 416 9.42 -6.84 -21.38
CA LEU A 416 10.12 -5.90 -22.27
C LEU A 416 11.28 -6.58 -23.03
N ALA A 417 11.97 -7.54 -22.41
CA ALA A 417 13.04 -8.32 -23.03
C ALA A 417 12.57 -9.13 -24.25
N LYS A 418 11.26 -9.42 -24.37
CA LYS A 418 10.69 -10.00 -25.58
C LYS A 418 10.70 -9.07 -26.79
N LEU A 419 10.77 -7.76 -26.54
CA LEU A 419 10.88 -6.73 -27.61
C LEU A 419 12.35 -6.40 -27.91
N ASP A 420 13.19 -6.31 -26.89
CA ASP A 420 14.64 -6.12 -27.02
C ASP A 420 15.37 -6.86 -25.89
N SER A 421 15.98 -7.99 -26.21
CA SER A 421 16.67 -8.83 -25.23
C SER A 421 18.05 -8.29 -24.82
N ALA A 422 18.64 -7.39 -25.62
CA ALA A 422 19.95 -6.80 -25.33
C ALA A 422 19.84 -5.59 -24.38
N ASP A 423 18.72 -4.83 -24.48
CA ASP A 423 18.43 -3.68 -23.64
C ASP A 423 16.92 -3.63 -23.32
N PRO A 424 16.45 -4.40 -22.33
CA PRO A 424 15.01 -4.52 -22.05
C PRO A 424 14.30 -3.18 -21.71
N LEU A 425 15.01 -2.19 -21.18
CA LEU A 425 14.43 -0.88 -20.87
C LEU A 425 14.27 0.01 -22.09
N LYS A 426 15.06 -0.24 -23.16
CA LYS A 426 15.05 0.58 -24.36
C LYS A 426 13.66 0.69 -24.99
N PRO A 427 12.86 -0.38 -25.18
CA PRO A 427 11.51 -0.26 -25.73
C PRO A 427 10.61 0.70 -24.95
N LEU A 428 10.67 0.67 -23.60
CA LEU A 428 9.89 1.57 -22.76
C LEU A 428 10.36 3.03 -22.89
N ILE A 429 11.67 3.25 -22.84
CA ILE A 429 12.28 4.58 -22.97
C ILE A 429 11.97 5.19 -24.35
N ASP A 430 12.12 4.43 -25.43
CA ASP A 430 11.80 4.88 -26.79
C ASP A 430 10.34 5.34 -26.91
N GLN A 431 9.39 4.64 -26.26
CA GLN A 431 7.98 5.04 -26.28
C GLN A 431 7.71 6.29 -25.44
N ILE A 432 8.47 6.51 -24.35
CA ILE A 432 8.41 7.76 -23.58
C ILE A 432 8.97 8.91 -24.43
N VAL A 433 10.10 8.72 -25.08
CA VAL A 433 10.70 9.73 -25.99
C VAL A 433 9.76 10.08 -27.14
N ALA A 434 9.17 9.08 -27.77
CA ALA A 434 8.22 9.26 -28.88
C ALA A 434 6.87 9.90 -28.47
N GLY A 435 6.57 10.00 -27.16
CA GLY A 435 5.30 10.53 -26.65
C GLY A 435 4.13 9.54 -26.71
N ASN A 436 4.37 8.28 -27.12
CA ASN A 436 3.36 7.21 -27.03
C ASN A 436 3.06 6.81 -25.57
N ILE A 437 4.04 6.99 -24.68
CA ILE A 437 3.86 7.08 -23.23
C ILE A 437 4.23 8.50 -22.83
N TRP A 438 3.24 9.30 -22.40
CA TRP A 438 3.48 10.69 -22.02
C TRP A 438 4.23 10.81 -20.71
N GLY A 439 4.05 9.85 -19.80
CA GLY A 439 4.73 9.72 -18.52
C GLY A 439 4.16 8.56 -17.73
N ILE A 440 4.57 8.44 -16.47
CA ILE A 440 4.15 7.36 -15.57
C ILE A 440 3.51 7.97 -14.33
N CYS A 441 2.36 7.43 -13.91
CA CYS A 441 1.73 7.76 -12.63
C CYS A 441 1.60 6.52 -11.77
N LEU A 442 2.18 6.56 -10.54
CA LEU A 442 2.02 5.52 -9.54
C LEU A 442 0.86 5.87 -8.61
N PHE A 443 -0.23 5.11 -8.68
CA PHE A 443 -1.34 5.21 -7.74
C PHE A 443 -1.09 4.38 -6.49
N ALA A 444 -1.21 5.01 -5.33
CA ALA A 444 -1.02 4.40 -4.02
C ALA A 444 -2.09 4.87 -3.03
N GLY A 445 -2.04 4.36 -1.81
CA GLY A 445 -2.91 4.78 -0.71
C GLY A 445 -4.17 3.95 -0.55
N CYS A 446 -5.08 4.49 0.25
CA CYS A 446 -6.28 3.83 0.75
C CYS A 446 -7.55 4.41 0.10
N ASN A 447 -8.73 3.91 0.49
CA ASN A 447 -9.99 4.65 0.35
C ASN A 447 -10.29 5.43 1.64
N ASN A 448 -11.08 6.51 1.53
CA ASN A 448 -11.45 7.37 2.64
C ASN A 448 -12.94 7.71 2.60
N VAL A 449 -13.61 7.62 3.73
CA VAL A 449 -15.06 7.95 3.84
C VAL A 449 -15.41 9.42 3.59
N LYS A 450 -14.42 10.31 3.54
CA LYS A 450 -14.58 11.74 3.25
C LYS A 450 -14.91 12.03 1.79
N VAL A 451 -14.70 11.05 0.92
CA VAL A 451 -14.97 11.11 -0.52
C VAL A 451 -15.76 9.87 -0.94
N PRO A 452 -16.55 9.92 -2.02
CA PRO A 452 -17.19 8.70 -2.53
C PRO A 452 -16.12 7.67 -2.88
N GLN A 453 -16.23 6.47 -2.31
CA GLN A 453 -15.25 5.41 -2.51
C GLN A 453 -14.99 5.14 -3.99
N ASP A 454 -13.73 5.05 -4.38
CA ASP A 454 -13.21 4.77 -5.72
C ASP A 454 -13.43 5.90 -6.76
N PHE A 455 -14.19 6.94 -6.45
CA PHE A 455 -14.51 8.01 -7.40
C PHE A 455 -13.27 8.78 -7.85
N ASN A 456 -12.45 9.23 -6.89
CA ASN A 456 -11.26 10.01 -7.22
C ASN A 456 -10.23 9.16 -7.96
N PHE A 457 -10.02 7.91 -7.55
CA PHE A 457 -9.12 6.97 -8.23
C PHE A 457 -9.51 6.76 -9.69
N THR A 458 -10.76 6.43 -9.94
CA THR A 458 -11.25 6.11 -11.29
C THR A 458 -11.30 7.32 -12.20
N THR A 459 -11.64 8.49 -11.67
CA THR A 459 -11.69 9.75 -12.43
C THR A 459 -10.29 10.17 -12.86
N VAL A 460 -9.34 10.25 -11.92
CA VAL A 460 -7.94 10.62 -12.22
C VAL A 460 -7.31 9.61 -13.19
N ALA A 461 -7.46 8.31 -12.94
CA ALA A 461 -6.88 7.28 -13.80
C ALA A 461 -7.42 7.35 -15.24
N ARG A 462 -8.74 7.51 -15.42
CA ARG A 462 -9.36 7.61 -16.74
C ARG A 462 -8.83 8.81 -17.53
N HIS A 463 -8.68 9.95 -16.88
CA HIS A 463 -8.13 11.15 -17.50
C HIS A 463 -6.67 10.92 -17.93
N LEU A 464 -5.83 10.39 -17.07
CA LEU A 464 -4.42 10.15 -17.35
C LEU A 464 -4.20 9.11 -18.46
N LEU A 465 -4.94 7.99 -18.42
CA LEU A 465 -4.85 6.95 -19.45
C LEU A 465 -5.22 7.47 -20.85
N LYS A 466 -6.23 8.34 -20.97
CA LYS A 466 -6.61 8.99 -22.22
C LYS A 466 -5.50 9.89 -22.78
N HIS A 467 -4.66 10.44 -21.91
CA HIS A 467 -3.52 11.28 -22.29
C HIS A 467 -2.21 10.48 -22.37
N ASN A 468 -2.29 9.17 -22.61
CA ASN A 468 -1.15 8.27 -22.77
C ASN A 468 -0.22 8.18 -21.54
N VAL A 469 -0.71 8.44 -20.34
CA VAL A 469 0.06 8.22 -19.13
C VAL A 469 -0.06 6.74 -18.72
N LEU A 470 1.09 6.06 -18.59
CA LEU A 470 1.13 4.69 -18.07
C LEU A 470 0.81 4.71 -16.56
N VAL A 471 -0.16 3.93 -16.15
CA VAL A 471 -0.60 3.86 -14.75
C VAL A 471 -0.11 2.57 -14.10
N LEU A 472 0.65 2.72 -13.02
CA LEU A 472 0.99 1.65 -12.09
C LEU A 472 0.13 1.81 -10.84
N ALA A 473 -0.24 0.72 -10.16
CA ALA A 473 -1.06 0.80 -8.97
C ALA A 473 -0.69 -0.24 -7.90
N THR A 474 -0.82 0.16 -6.63
CA THR A 474 -0.56 -0.66 -5.46
C THR A 474 -1.68 -0.55 -4.42
N GLY A 475 -1.71 -1.50 -3.48
CA GLY A 475 -2.56 -1.46 -2.30
C GLY A 475 -4.05 -1.27 -2.60
N CYS A 476 -4.73 -0.42 -1.83
CA CYS A 476 -6.15 -0.14 -2.03
C CYS A 476 -6.43 0.73 -3.28
N GLY A 477 -5.45 1.50 -3.77
CA GLY A 477 -5.53 2.18 -5.05
C GLY A 477 -5.66 1.20 -6.22
N ALA A 478 -4.85 0.12 -6.20
CA ALA A 478 -5.04 -0.99 -7.14
C ALA A 478 -6.41 -1.65 -6.96
N GLY A 479 -6.85 -1.84 -5.70
CA GLY A 479 -8.18 -2.36 -5.37
C GLY A 479 -9.33 -1.57 -5.98
N ALA A 480 -9.26 -0.24 -5.90
CA ALA A 480 -10.22 0.66 -6.52
C ALA A 480 -10.28 0.46 -8.05
N LEU A 481 -9.10 0.49 -8.69
CA LEU A 481 -9.03 0.40 -10.14
C LEU A 481 -9.39 -1.00 -10.68
N MET A 482 -9.08 -2.09 -9.96
CA MET A 482 -9.45 -3.44 -10.39
C MET A 482 -10.97 -3.66 -10.34
N ARG A 483 -11.68 -3.16 -9.31
CA ARG A 483 -13.15 -3.29 -9.21
C ARG A 483 -13.89 -2.56 -10.33
N HIS A 484 -13.28 -1.53 -10.92
CA HIS A 484 -13.83 -0.75 -12.03
C HIS A 484 -13.29 -1.17 -13.40
N GLY A 485 -12.66 -2.35 -13.50
CA GLY A 485 -12.26 -2.97 -14.77
C GLY A 485 -10.99 -2.40 -15.42
N PHE A 486 -10.23 -1.52 -14.74
CA PHE A 486 -8.99 -0.97 -15.30
C PHE A 486 -7.83 -1.98 -15.37
N MET A 487 -8.01 -3.16 -14.80
CA MET A 487 -7.02 -4.26 -14.87
C MET A 487 -7.47 -5.41 -15.77
N ASP A 488 -8.50 -5.19 -16.58
CA ASP A 488 -8.90 -6.08 -17.66
C ASP A 488 -8.40 -5.55 -19.00
N GLN A 489 -7.72 -6.39 -19.79
CA GLN A 489 -7.24 -6.05 -21.13
C GLN A 489 -8.37 -5.57 -22.08
N ALA A 490 -9.61 -6.03 -21.86
CA ALA A 490 -10.76 -5.63 -22.66
C ALA A 490 -11.08 -4.12 -22.55
N SER A 491 -10.68 -3.46 -21.48
CA SER A 491 -10.95 -2.04 -21.25
C SER A 491 -9.97 -1.09 -21.96
N VAL A 492 -8.84 -1.59 -22.48
CA VAL A 492 -7.79 -0.76 -23.13
C VAL A 492 -8.35 0.15 -24.23
N GLY A 493 -9.19 -0.40 -25.11
CA GLY A 493 -9.79 0.36 -26.20
C GLY A 493 -10.71 1.50 -25.76
N ALA A 494 -11.30 1.40 -24.57
CA ALA A 494 -12.24 2.39 -24.04
C ALA A 494 -11.57 3.50 -23.22
N VAL A 495 -10.43 3.19 -22.56
CA VAL A 495 -9.85 4.09 -21.56
C VAL A 495 -8.49 4.67 -21.95
N CYS A 496 -7.71 4.01 -22.83
CA CYS A 496 -6.38 4.47 -23.22
C CYS A 496 -6.42 5.40 -24.45
N GLY A 497 -5.47 6.35 -24.50
CA GLY A 497 -5.14 7.06 -25.73
C GLY A 497 -4.42 6.14 -26.73
N ASP A 498 -4.38 6.55 -28.00
CA ASP A 498 -3.88 5.71 -29.10
C ASP A 498 -2.42 5.28 -28.93
N GLY A 499 -1.55 6.17 -28.44
CA GLY A 499 -0.14 5.87 -28.18
C GLY A 499 0.02 4.77 -27.13
N LEU A 500 -0.58 4.95 -25.97
CA LEU A 500 -0.52 3.97 -24.88
C LEU A 500 -1.15 2.63 -25.28
N LYS A 501 -2.30 2.67 -25.98
CA LYS A 501 -2.96 1.47 -26.52
C LYS A 501 -2.03 0.68 -27.44
N ALA A 502 -1.33 1.34 -28.36
CA ALA A 502 -0.38 0.68 -29.26
C ALA A 502 0.75 0.00 -28.50
N VAL A 503 1.32 0.68 -27.49
CA VAL A 503 2.39 0.13 -26.65
C VAL A 503 1.93 -1.10 -25.86
N LEU A 504 0.79 -0.99 -25.17
CA LEU A 504 0.25 -2.09 -24.38
C LEU A 504 -0.08 -3.31 -25.26
N THR A 505 -0.56 -3.07 -26.51
CA THR A 505 -0.82 -4.13 -27.47
C THR A 505 0.47 -4.81 -27.92
N ALA A 506 1.49 -4.03 -28.30
CA ALA A 506 2.77 -4.59 -28.73
C ALA A 506 3.45 -5.45 -27.67
N ILE A 507 3.43 -4.99 -26.40
CA ILE A 507 3.98 -5.78 -25.28
C ILE A 507 3.17 -7.05 -25.06
N GLY A 508 1.83 -6.96 -25.06
CA GLY A 508 0.95 -8.11 -24.84
C GLY A 508 1.11 -9.18 -25.93
N GLU A 509 1.16 -8.79 -27.19
CA GLU A 509 1.37 -9.69 -28.34
C GLU A 509 2.75 -10.37 -28.27
N ALA A 510 3.82 -9.61 -28.00
CA ALA A 510 5.17 -10.16 -27.85
C ALA A 510 5.28 -11.20 -26.72
N ASN A 511 4.40 -11.10 -25.72
CA ASN A 511 4.32 -12.03 -24.59
C ASN A 511 3.25 -13.13 -24.75
N GLY A 512 2.60 -13.21 -25.89
CA GLY A 512 1.62 -14.26 -26.18
C GLY A 512 0.32 -14.18 -25.38
N LEU A 513 -0.06 -12.99 -24.90
CA LEU A 513 -1.28 -12.80 -24.11
C LEU A 513 -2.57 -12.82 -24.94
N GLY A 514 -2.48 -12.91 -26.27
CA GLY A 514 -3.62 -12.85 -27.17
C GLY A 514 -4.38 -11.51 -27.18
N GLY A 515 -3.75 -10.45 -26.68
CA GLY A 515 -4.30 -9.09 -26.57
C GLY A 515 -3.35 -8.16 -25.82
N PRO A 516 -3.75 -6.89 -25.59
CA PRO A 516 -2.91 -5.91 -24.89
C PRO A 516 -2.65 -6.29 -23.42
N LEU A 517 -1.62 -5.68 -22.83
CA LEU A 517 -1.55 -5.57 -21.37
C LEU A 517 -2.75 -4.77 -20.84
N PRO A 518 -3.17 -4.95 -19.58
CA PRO A 518 -4.25 -4.13 -19.02
C PRO A 518 -3.85 -2.64 -18.95
N PRO A 519 -4.82 -1.71 -18.94
CA PRO A 519 -4.54 -0.26 -18.86
C PRO A 519 -3.77 0.14 -17.61
N VAL A 520 -4.06 -0.52 -16.49
CA VAL A 520 -3.40 -0.31 -15.21
C VAL A 520 -2.62 -1.55 -14.82
N ILE A 521 -1.36 -1.36 -14.52
CA ILE A 521 -0.44 -2.44 -14.13
C ILE A 521 -0.44 -2.56 -12.61
N HIS A 522 -0.94 -3.68 -12.08
CA HIS A 522 -0.93 -3.97 -10.66
C HIS A 522 0.44 -4.50 -10.23
N ILE A 523 1.19 -3.70 -9.46
CA ILE A 523 2.56 -4.03 -9.04
C ILE A 523 2.66 -4.50 -7.57
N GLY A 524 1.55 -4.53 -6.81
CA GLY A 524 1.55 -5.17 -5.50
C GLY A 524 0.80 -4.47 -4.37
N SER A 525 1.22 -4.75 -3.15
CA SER A 525 0.71 -4.18 -1.90
C SER A 525 1.31 -2.79 -1.62
N CYS A 526 1.03 -2.21 -0.43
CA CYS A 526 1.57 -0.89 -0.08
C CYS A 526 3.11 -0.87 0.02
N VAL A 527 3.76 -1.93 0.50
CA VAL A 527 5.23 -2.01 0.53
C VAL A 527 5.81 -2.06 -0.88
N ASP A 528 5.09 -2.63 -1.83
CA ASP A 528 5.48 -2.78 -3.22
C ASP A 528 5.47 -1.47 -4.04
N ASN A 529 5.15 -0.32 -3.41
CA ASN A 529 5.48 0.98 -3.99
C ASN A 529 6.99 1.08 -4.26
N SER A 530 7.82 0.35 -3.52
CA SER A 530 9.25 0.17 -3.75
C SER A 530 9.58 -0.39 -5.14
N ARG A 531 8.70 -1.23 -5.73
CA ARG A 531 8.85 -1.72 -7.12
C ARG A 531 8.74 -0.58 -8.14
N GLY A 532 7.85 0.39 -7.90
CA GLY A 532 7.74 1.59 -8.71
C GLY A 532 9.02 2.43 -8.63
N VAL A 533 9.60 2.56 -7.44
CA VAL A 533 10.89 3.26 -7.24
C VAL A 533 12.02 2.49 -7.94
N ALA A 534 12.10 1.17 -7.80
CA ALA A 534 13.14 0.35 -8.45
C ALA A 534 13.07 0.45 -9.98
N LEU A 535 11.86 0.44 -10.58
CA LEU A 535 11.69 0.65 -12.01
C LEU A 535 12.13 2.07 -12.42
N ALA A 536 11.72 3.10 -11.68
CA ALA A 536 12.12 4.48 -11.95
C ALA A 536 13.65 4.68 -11.80
N THR A 537 14.27 4.06 -10.79
CA THR A 537 15.73 4.05 -10.60
C THR A 537 16.43 3.40 -11.78
N SER A 538 15.95 2.25 -12.26
CA SER A 538 16.52 1.58 -13.44
C SER A 538 16.45 2.46 -14.70
N ILE A 539 15.36 3.21 -14.89
CA ILE A 539 15.21 4.17 -16.00
C ILE A 539 16.18 5.36 -15.80
N ALA A 540 16.26 5.91 -14.58
CA ALA A 540 17.14 7.04 -14.26
C ALA A 540 18.61 6.69 -14.49
N ASP A 541 19.08 5.56 -14.02
CA ASP A 541 20.45 5.06 -14.21
C ASP A 541 20.75 4.83 -15.69
N ARG A 542 19.83 4.24 -16.45
CA ARG A 542 19.97 4.01 -17.89
C ARG A 542 20.06 5.32 -18.68
N LEU A 543 19.39 6.39 -18.24
CA LEU A 543 19.43 7.72 -18.83
C LEU A 543 20.56 8.60 -18.27
N GLY A 544 21.23 8.19 -17.20
CA GLY A 544 22.24 8.99 -16.51
C GLY A 544 21.68 10.25 -15.85
N VAL A 545 20.41 10.22 -15.39
CA VAL A 545 19.73 11.35 -14.72
C VAL A 545 19.34 10.99 -13.30
N ASP A 546 18.83 11.95 -12.51
CA ASP A 546 18.23 11.69 -11.22
C ASP A 546 16.70 11.54 -11.36
N LEU A 547 16.04 10.98 -10.33
CA LEU A 547 14.60 10.70 -10.28
C LEU A 547 13.75 11.98 -10.50
N ASP A 548 14.22 13.13 -10.00
CA ASP A 548 13.54 14.41 -10.15
C ASP A 548 13.46 14.93 -11.61
N LYS A 549 14.17 14.29 -12.55
CA LYS A 549 14.11 14.61 -13.97
C LYS A 549 13.10 13.76 -14.74
N LEU A 550 12.72 12.59 -14.19
CA LEU A 550 11.82 11.66 -14.87
C LEU A 550 10.38 12.21 -14.95
N PRO A 551 9.62 11.95 -16.04
CA PRO A 551 8.21 12.27 -16.15
C PRO A 551 7.34 11.27 -15.34
N VAL A 552 7.63 11.19 -14.04
CA VAL A 552 6.99 10.28 -13.09
C VAL A 552 6.35 11.06 -11.97
N VAL A 553 5.10 10.73 -11.62
CA VAL A 553 4.31 11.35 -10.55
C VAL A 553 3.70 10.26 -9.68
N ALA A 554 3.62 10.48 -8.38
CA ALA A 554 2.85 9.65 -7.47
C ALA A 554 1.48 10.28 -7.16
N SER A 555 0.46 9.45 -6.91
CA SER A 555 -0.89 9.95 -6.62
C SER A 555 -1.58 9.10 -5.55
N ALA A 556 -2.12 9.76 -4.51
CA ALA A 556 -2.92 9.15 -3.45
C ALA A 556 -4.28 9.88 -3.33
N PRO A 557 -5.24 9.63 -4.24
CA PRO A 557 -6.49 10.39 -4.36
C PRO A 557 -7.40 10.29 -3.14
N GLU A 558 -7.34 9.19 -2.38
CA GLU A 558 -8.25 8.91 -1.26
C GLU A 558 -7.50 8.43 0.01
N ALA A 559 -6.28 8.93 0.24
CA ALA A 559 -5.45 8.50 1.36
C ALA A 559 -6.17 8.63 2.73
N MET A 560 -5.99 7.63 3.60
CA MET A 560 -6.58 7.56 4.94
C MET A 560 -5.53 7.31 6.03
N HIS A 561 -4.66 6.32 5.82
CA HIS A 561 -3.76 5.82 6.84
C HIS A 561 -2.44 6.62 6.90
N GLU A 562 -1.79 6.66 8.08
CA GLU A 562 -0.46 7.28 8.29
C GLU A 562 0.61 6.69 7.35
N LYS A 563 0.47 5.42 6.95
CA LYS A 563 1.33 4.80 5.93
C LYS A 563 1.34 5.56 4.60
N ALA A 564 0.19 6.07 4.17
CA ALA A 564 0.12 6.90 2.97
C ALA A 564 0.81 8.25 3.15
N VAL A 565 0.81 8.80 4.38
CA VAL A 565 1.57 10.01 4.71
C VAL A 565 3.07 9.76 4.61
N ALA A 566 3.57 8.64 5.15
CA ALA A 566 4.97 8.24 5.05
C ALA A 566 5.40 8.01 3.58
N ILE A 567 4.61 7.25 2.80
CA ILE A 567 4.85 7.02 1.36
C ILE A 567 4.90 8.34 0.58
N GLY A 568 3.91 9.22 0.76
CA GLY A 568 3.88 10.52 0.09
C GLY A 568 5.10 11.38 0.44
N SER A 569 5.56 11.30 1.69
CA SER A 569 6.72 12.06 2.16
C SER A 569 8.03 11.56 1.54
N TRP A 570 8.27 10.25 1.49
CA TRP A 570 9.48 9.77 0.81
C TRP A 570 9.38 9.91 -0.71
N ALA A 571 8.18 9.83 -1.32
CA ALA A 571 8.03 10.08 -2.75
C ALA A 571 8.47 11.52 -3.11
N VAL A 572 8.10 12.51 -2.29
CA VAL A 572 8.59 13.89 -2.43
C VAL A 572 10.09 13.98 -2.13
N ALA A 573 10.61 13.28 -1.11
CA ALA A 573 12.03 13.28 -0.78
C ALA A 573 12.90 12.77 -1.95
N ILE A 574 12.48 11.72 -2.65
CA ILE A 574 13.21 11.19 -3.80
C ILE A 574 13.01 11.99 -5.09
N GLY A 575 12.28 13.11 -5.02
CA GLY A 575 12.17 14.06 -6.12
C GLY A 575 10.88 13.95 -6.95
N LEU A 576 9.88 13.17 -6.55
CA LEU A 576 8.64 13.00 -7.31
C LEU A 576 7.58 14.05 -6.94
N PRO A 577 6.92 14.72 -7.91
CA PRO A 577 5.66 15.39 -7.65
C PRO A 577 4.65 14.37 -7.14
N THR A 578 3.93 14.68 -6.06
CA THR A 578 3.06 13.72 -5.37
C THR A 578 1.70 14.33 -5.09
N HIS A 579 0.67 13.80 -5.75
CA HIS A 579 -0.71 14.26 -5.56
C HIS A 579 -1.34 13.63 -4.30
N VAL A 580 -2.04 14.46 -3.52
CA VAL A 580 -2.87 14.06 -2.39
C VAL A 580 -4.28 14.64 -2.53
N GLY A 581 -5.29 13.77 -2.60
CA GLY A 581 -6.70 14.15 -2.77
C GLY A 581 -7.46 14.32 -1.45
N VAL A 582 -6.92 13.82 -0.34
CA VAL A 582 -7.42 14.07 1.03
C VAL A 582 -6.30 14.74 1.81
N VAL A 583 -6.54 15.97 2.23
CA VAL A 583 -5.52 16.82 2.85
C VAL A 583 -5.25 16.35 4.27
N PRO A 584 -3.99 16.04 4.66
CA PRO A 584 -3.64 15.77 6.04
C PRO A 584 -3.83 17.05 6.90
N PRO A 585 -3.85 16.92 8.25
CA PRO A 585 -4.11 18.04 9.16
C PRO A 585 -2.95 19.04 9.22
N VAL A 586 -2.71 19.80 8.14
CA VAL A 586 -1.59 20.77 7.99
C VAL A 586 -2.04 22.18 7.67
N LEU A 587 -3.31 22.40 7.32
CA LEU A 587 -3.82 23.71 6.87
C LEU A 587 -3.86 24.77 7.98
N GLY A 588 -3.61 24.40 9.24
CA GLY A 588 -3.46 25.34 10.36
C GLY A 588 -2.16 26.13 10.35
N SER A 589 -1.19 25.77 9.50
CA SER A 589 0.05 26.49 9.31
C SER A 589 0.29 26.80 7.85
N GLN A 590 0.26 28.10 7.51
CA GLN A 590 0.60 28.53 6.15
C GLN A 590 2.08 28.24 5.82
N ALA A 591 2.97 28.41 6.79
CA ALA A 591 4.40 28.14 6.60
C ALA A 591 4.67 26.66 6.29
N VAL A 592 4.05 25.73 7.04
CA VAL A 592 4.16 24.29 6.77
C VAL A 592 3.56 23.95 5.40
N ALA A 593 2.37 24.48 5.08
CA ALA A 593 1.75 24.23 3.79
C ALA A 593 2.62 24.72 2.61
N GLN A 594 3.21 25.90 2.71
CA GLN A 594 4.15 26.45 1.72
C GLN A 594 5.43 25.61 1.61
N LEU A 595 5.98 25.16 2.74
CA LEU A 595 7.15 24.28 2.74
C LEU A 595 6.86 22.99 1.97
N LEU A 596 5.72 22.35 2.20
CA LEU A 596 5.33 21.08 1.57
C LEU A 596 5.01 21.21 0.08
N THR A 597 4.47 22.35 -0.37
CA THR A 597 4.01 22.52 -1.77
C THR A 597 5.02 23.24 -2.66
N SER A 598 5.88 24.08 -2.11
CA SER A 598 6.87 24.87 -2.88
C SER A 598 8.27 24.80 -2.30
N GLY A 599 8.47 25.02 -1.00
CA GLY A 599 9.81 25.06 -0.41
C GLY A 599 10.58 23.76 -0.55
N ILE A 600 9.92 22.60 -0.39
CA ILE A 600 10.56 21.30 -0.54
C ILE A 600 10.96 21.00 -2.01
N LYS A 601 10.31 21.64 -3.00
CA LYS A 601 10.66 21.53 -4.42
C LYS A 601 12.06 22.06 -4.68
N GLU A 602 12.45 23.15 -4.01
CA GLU A 602 13.78 23.73 -4.15
C GLU A 602 14.86 22.80 -3.59
N LEU A 603 14.54 22.07 -2.52
CA LEU A 603 15.47 21.14 -1.89
C LEU A 603 15.56 19.80 -2.66
N THR A 604 14.43 19.12 -2.89
CA THR A 604 14.44 17.73 -3.38
C THR A 604 14.06 17.58 -4.86
N GLY A 605 13.49 18.61 -5.46
CA GLY A 605 12.86 18.55 -6.77
C GLY A 605 11.43 17.99 -6.74
N GLY A 606 11.02 17.27 -5.69
CA GLY A 606 9.66 16.81 -5.46
C GLY A 606 8.81 17.82 -4.68
N TYR A 607 7.50 17.70 -4.78
CA TYR A 607 6.55 18.57 -4.07
C TYR A 607 5.17 17.94 -4.00
N PHE A 608 4.34 18.39 -3.03
CA PHE A 608 2.96 17.94 -2.97
C PHE A 608 2.05 18.76 -3.88
N ILE A 609 1.27 18.05 -4.69
CA ILE A 609 0.13 18.57 -5.46
C ILE A 609 -1.12 18.34 -4.60
N VAL A 610 -1.58 19.38 -3.90
CA VAL A 610 -2.79 19.31 -3.07
C VAL A 610 -3.99 19.71 -3.92
N GLU A 611 -4.87 18.73 -4.20
CA GLU A 611 -6.10 18.96 -4.97
C GLU A 611 -7.13 17.91 -4.62
N THR A 612 -8.32 18.35 -4.24
CA THR A 612 -9.41 17.47 -3.81
C THR A 612 -10.42 17.17 -4.91
N ASP A 613 -10.48 18.03 -5.94
CA ASP A 613 -11.27 17.77 -7.14
C ASP A 613 -10.49 16.86 -8.09
N PRO A 614 -11.01 15.68 -8.47
CA PRO A 614 -10.24 14.70 -9.23
C PRO A 614 -9.94 15.11 -10.68
N GLU A 615 -10.79 15.93 -11.32
CA GLU A 615 -10.51 16.42 -12.68
C GLU A 615 -9.39 17.48 -12.66
N ALA A 616 -9.45 18.41 -11.70
CA ALA A 616 -8.38 19.38 -11.49
C ALA A 616 -7.07 18.69 -11.06
N ALA A 617 -7.14 17.65 -10.23
CA ALA A 617 -6.00 16.84 -9.85
C ALA A 617 -5.33 16.18 -11.07
N ALA A 618 -6.11 15.55 -11.93
CA ALA A 618 -5.61 14.93 -13.16
C ALA A 618 -4.90 15.95 -14.06
N ALA A 619 -5.49 17.14 -14.23
CA ALA A 619 -4.88 18.22 -15.01
C ALA A 619 -3.54 18.69 -14.40
N LYS A 620 -3.44 18.82 -13.06
CA LYS A 620 -2.20 19.21 -12.37
C LYS A 620 -1.13 18.11 -12.46
N ILE A 621 -1.51 16.84 -12.36
CA ILE A 621 -0.61 15.70 -12.54
C ILE A 621 -0.04 15.72 -13.98
N LEU A 622 -0.90 15.89 -14.98
CA LEU A 622 -0.49 15.95 -16.38
C LEU A 622 0.45 17.14 -16.65
N ALA A 623 0.17 18.30 -16.05
CA ALA A 623 1.05 19.47 -16.14
C ALA A 623 2.44 19.19 -15.51
N ALA A 624 2.50 18.52 -14.35
CA ALA A 624 3.75 18.14 -13.72
C ALA A 624 4.56 17.15 -14.59
N ILE A 625 3.90 16.17 -15.20
CA ILE A 625 4.53 15.24 -16.16
C ILE A 625 5.10 16.03 -17.35
N THR A 626 4.33 16.97 -17.91
CA THR A 626 4.74 17.81 -19.06
C THR A 626 5.94 18.70 -18.71
N GLU A 627 5.95 19.31 -17.51
CA GLU A 627 7.11 20.06 -17.00
C GLU A 627 8.37 19.18 -16.96
N ARG A 628 8.26 17.94 -16.47
CA ARG A 628 9.38 16.99 -16.39
C ARG A 628 9.87 16.57 -17.78
N ARG A 629 8.97 16.32 -18.73
CA ARG A 629 9.35 16.04 -20.12
C ARG A 629 10.19 17.19 -20.70
N ALA A 630 9.74 18.44 -20.52
CA ALA A 630 10.48 19.60 -21.00
C ALA A 630 11.90 19.71 -20.39
N THR A 631 12.10 19.28 -19.13
CA THR A 631 13.45 19.28 -18.51
C THR A 631 14.39 18.22 -19.13
N LEU A 632 13.84 17.19 -19.76
CA LEU A 632 14.59 16.17 -20.53
C LEU A 632 14.75 16.52 -22.00
N GLY A 633 14.17 17.65 -22.46
CA GLY A 633 14.18 18.04 -23.88
C GLY A 633 13.21 17.22 -24.74
N LEU A 634 12.14 16.68 -24.16
CA LEU A 634 11.12 15.83 -24.80
C LEU A 634 9.84 16.60 -25.11
#